data_994e38235e72c32b35818acabb6c586b
#
_entry.id   994e38235e72c32b35818acabb6c586b
#
_cell.length_a   1.000
_cell.length_b   1.000
_cell.length_c   1.000
_cell.angle_alpha   90.00
_cell.angle_beta   90.00
_cell.angle_gamma   90.00
#
_symmetry.space_group_name_H-M   'P 1'
#
loop_
_entity.id
_entity.type
_entity.pdbx_description
1 polymer ?
#
loop_
_entity_poly.entity_id
_entity_poly.type
_entity_poly.pdbx_seq_one_letter_code
_entity_poly.pdbx_strand_id
1 'polypeptide(L)'
;YEISACLVGSEMCIRDRAMQMTLIAETAIAYFELVALDQELEIVLQTVKTREESVNQARLRFEGGLTSETAYQQAQVELASASALIPELEQKIALKENQIAVLAGEYPSKVERGEFDLNVTWPENIPIGLPSTLLQRRPDVRQAEQQLQAAMAAVGIAYADRFPRLTISLVGGLENDELKGFFESPFSYVSGNLVAPLLTFGKKKAQYKASLAAYDEKRFAYEQKVLEVFREVNDAVITYRKKRRTSELQLNLFEAAQKYVDLAQLQYFNGVIRYIDVLDAHRNFFDAQIGLSNAVRDEYLAMVNLYKVLGGGWGTDPI
;
A
#
# COMPACT_ATOMS: atom_id res chain seq x y z
N TYR A 1 -7.63 -35.92 -10.42
CA TYR A 1 -6.37 -35.57 -9.75
C TYR A 1 -5.62 -34.42 -10.44
N GLU A 2 -5.61 -34.32 -11.78
CA GLU A 2 -4.90 -33.25 -12.51
C GLU A 2 -5.55 -31.87 -12.40
N ILE A 3 -6.89 -31.78 -12.25
CA ILE A 3 -7.61 -30.51 -12.12
C ILE A 3 -7.26 -29.78 -10.81
N SER A 4 -7.06 -30.53 -9.72
CA SER A 4 -6.67 -29.93 -8.43
C SER A 4 -5.22 -29.42 -8.42
N ALA A 5 -4.31 -30.05 -9.14
CA ALA A 5 -2.92 -29.62 -9.24
C ALA A 5 -2.78 -28.33 -10.06
N CYS A 6 -3.55 -28.16 -11.17
CA CYS A 6 -3.59 -26.90 -11.92
C CYS A 6 -4.22 -25.75 -11.14
N LEU A 7 -5.28 -26.01 -10.36
CA LEU A 7 -5.93 -25.00 -9.52
C LEU A 7 -5.02 -24.52 -8.39
N VAL A 8 -4.31 -25.42 -7.72
CA VAL A 8 -3.34 -25.09 -6.66
C VAL A 8 -2.17 -24.26 -7.21
N GLY A 9 -1.63 -24.59 -8.38
CA GLY A 9 -0.58 -23.82 -9.04
C GLY A 9 -1.03 -22.40 -9.41
N SER A 10 -2.24 -22.22 -9.92
CA SER A 10 -2.78 -20.91 -10.28
C SER A 10 -3.12 -20.06 -9.04
N GLU A 11 -3.63 -20.64 -7.96
CA GLU A 11 -3.87 -19.91 -6.69
C GLU A 11 -2.56 -19.43 -6.07
N MET A 12 -1.50 -20.23 -6.06
CA MET A 12 -0.18 -19.80 -5.58
C MET A 12 0.33 -18.61 -6.40
N CYS A 13 0.33 -18.69 -7.72
CA CYS A 13 0.78 -17.59 -8.58
C CYS A 13 -0.05 -16.29 -8.39
N ILE A 14 -1.35 -16.41 -8.16
CA ILE A 14 -2.23 -15.26 -7.90
C ILE A 14 -1.90 -14.63 -6.54
N ARG A 15 -1.67 -15.44 -5.50
CA ARG A 15 -1.28 -14.96 -4.18
C ARG A 15 0.09 -14.30 -4.19
N ASP A 16 1.06 -14.87 -4.88
CA ASP A 16 2.40 -14.31 -5.02
C ASP A 16 2.35 -12.91 -5.66
N ARG A 17 1.57 -12.75 -6.74
CA ARG A 17 1.38 -11.44 -7.39
C ARG A 17 0.70 -10.42 -6.46
N ALA A 18 -0.31 -10.83 -5.71
CA ALA A 18 -0.97 -9.97 -4.73
C ALA A 18 0.00 -9.52 -3.63
N MET A 19 0.86 -10.43 -3.14
CA MET A 19 1.86 -10.14 -2.14
C MET A 19 2.96 -9.23 -2.67
N GLN A 20 3.48 -9.49 -3.86
CA GLN A 20 4.48 -8.63 -4.52
C GLN A 20 3.96 -7.21 -4.73
N MET A 21 2.73 -7.05 -5.24
CA MET A 21 2.12 -5.74 -5.44
C MET A 21 1.95 -4.99 -4.11
N THR A 22 1.56 -5.70 -3.06
CA THR A 22 1.41 -5.12 -1.73
C THR A 22 2.76 -4.69 -1.17
N LEU A 23 3.77 -5.55 -1.25
CA LEU A 23 5.13 -5.27 -0.78
C LEU A 23 5.75 -4.06 -1.52
N ILE A 24 5.62 -4.00 -2.85
CA ILE A 24 6.10 -2.88 -3.65
C ILE A 24 5.41 -1.58 -3.21
N ALA A 25 4.09 -1.61 -3.04
CA ALA A 25 3.34 -0.42 -2.63
C ALA A 25 3.72 0.02 -1.20
N GLU A 26 3.85 -0.90 -0.25
CA GLU A 26 4.22 -0.60 1.13
C GLU A 26 5.65 -0.07 1.21
N THR A 27 6.59 -0.62 0.44
CA THR A 27 7.96 -0.12 0.36
C THR A 27 8.00 1.29 -0.24
N ALA A 28 7.26 1.54 -1.32
CA ALA A 28 7.17 2.87 -1.92
C ALA A 28 6.54 3.90 -0.96
N ILE A 29 5.47 3.54 -0.25
CA ILE A 29 4.85 4.38 0.76
C ILE A 29 5.86 4.71 1.87
N ALA A 30 6.53 3.70 2.44
CA ALA A 30 7.50 3.89 3.50
C ALA A 30 8.67 4.78 3.05
N TYR A 31 9.13 4.63 1.80
CA TYR A 31 10.18 5.46 1.23
C TYR A 31 9.77 6.92 1.04
N PHE A 32 8.58 7.20 0.49
CA PHE A 32 8.08 8.57 0.36
C PHE A 32 7.83 9.24 1.71
N GLU A 33 7.37 8.48 2.71
CA GLU A 33 7.25 8.98 4.08
C GLU A 33 8.62 9.30 4.69
N LEU A 34 9.64 8.48 4.43
CA LEU A 34 11.01 8.72 4.88
C LEU A 34 11.58 10.01 4.27
N VAL A 35 11.44 10.19 2.96
CA VAL A 35 11.91 11.40 2.27
C VAL A 35 11.19 12.66 2.78
N ALA A 36 9.89 12.57 3.05
CA ALA A 36 9.14 13.68 3.62
C ALA A 36 9.61 14.03 5.05
N LEU A 37 9.97 13.04 5.88
CA LEU A 37 10.55 13.26 7.19
C LEU A 37 11.94 13.92 7.13
N ASP A 38 12.78 13.51 6.17
CA ASP A 38 14.08 14.16 5.94
C ASP A 38 13.90 15.64 5.54
N GLN A 39 12.93 15.96 4.69
CA GLN A 39 12.59 17.34 4.34
C GLN A 39 12.05 18.13 5.53
N GLU A 40 11.17 17.54 6.32
CA GLU A 40 10.66 18.17 7.55
C GLU A 40 11.79 18.48 8.52
N LEU A 41 12.75 17.58 8.68
CA LEU A 41 13.94 17.80 9.49
C LEU A 41 14.79 18.96 8.93
N GLU A 42 14.99 19.04 7.62
CA GLU A 42 15.73 20.13 6.98
C GLU A 42 15.05 21.49 7.22
N ILE A 43 13.72 21.56 7.07
CA ILE A 43 12.92 22.76 7.38
C ILE A 43 13.10 23.18 8.84
N VAL A 44 13.03 22.22 9.77
CA VAL A 44 13.19 22.47 11.21
C VAL A 44 14.60 22.97 11.51
N LEU A 45 15.65 22.34 10.98
CA LEU A 45 17.04 22.76 11.18
C LEU A 45 17.30 24.19 10.66
N GLN A 46 16.77 24.51 9.46
CA GLN A 46 16.86 25.87 8.92
C GLN A 46 16.08 26.88 9.79
N THR A 47 14.92 26.48 10.29
CA THR A 47 14.10 27.30 11.19
C THR A 47 14.83 27.56 12.51
N VAL A 48 15.46 26.55 13.11
CA VAL A 48 16.28 26.70 14.33
C VAL A 48 17.39 27.69 14.11
N LYS A 49 18.14 27.59 13.01
CA LYS A 49 19.20 28.54 12.68
C LYS A 49 18.69 29.98 12.58
N THR A 50 17.56 30.20 11.87
CA THR A 50 16.95 31.53 11.77
C THR A 50 16.48 32.05 13.13
N ARG A 51 15.93 31.18 13.99
CA ARG A 51 15.51 31.56 15.35
C ARG A 51 16.68 31.83 16.26
N GLU A 52 17.83 31.14 16.16
CA GLU A 52 19.08 31.48 16.86
C GLU A 52 19.56 32.88 16.52
N GLU A 53 19.55 33.25 15.23
CA GLU A 53 19.89 34.61 14.80
C GLU A 53 18.93 35.65 15.40
N SER A 54 17.61 35.33 15.42
CA SER A 54 16.59 36.20 16.02
C SER A 54 16.77 36.38 17.53
N VAL A 55 17.10 35.31 18.25
CA VAL A 55 17.44 35.37 19.70
C VAL A 55 18.62 36.27 19.92
N ASN A 56 19.69 36.13 19.13
CA ASN A 56 20.87 36.94 19.26
C ASN A 56 20.58 38.45 19.02
N GLN A 57 19.79 38.76 17.97
CA GLN A 57 19.35 40.12 17.71
C GLN A 57 18.48 40.69 18.85
N ALA A 58 17.51 39.91 19.36
CA ALA A 58 16.66 40.34 20.46
C ALA A 58 17.47 40.59 21.76
N ARG A 59 18.49 39.76 22.02
CA ARG A 59 19.40 39.92 23.15
C ARG A 59 20.19 41.24 23.06
N LEU A 60 20.84 41.50 21.94
CA LEU A 60 21.62 42.72 21.70
C LEU A 60 20.77 43.98 21.84
N ARG A 61 19.52 43.96 21.33
CA ARG A 61 18.59 45.09 21.46
C ARG A 61 18.10 45.27 22.90
N PHE A 62 17.91 44.19 23.65
CA PHE A 62 17.56 44.27 25.08
C PHE A 62 18.72 44.85 25.90
N GLU A 63 19.94 44.32 25.71
CA GLU A 63 21.16 44.84 26.41
C GLU A 63 21.42 46.32 26.07
N GLY A 64 21.10 46.73 24.84
CA GLY A 64 21.17 48.12 24.39
C GLY A 64 19.98 49.00 24.82
N GLY A 65 19.01 48.47 25.59
CA GLY A 65 17.83 49.23 26.09
C GLY A 65 16.82 49.59 24.99
N LEU A 66 16.91 48.97 23.80
CA LEU A 66 16.05 49.26 22.64
C LEU A 66 14.77 48.41 22.61
N THR A 67 14.68 47.36 23.39
CA THR A 67 13.51 46.47 23.47
C THR A 67 13.33 45.95 24.89
N SER A 68 12.14 45.37 25.18
CA SER A 68 11.83 44.76 26.47
C SER A 68 12.43 43.36 26.59
N GLU A 69 12.68 42.93 27.82
CA GLU A 69 13.07 41.55 28.13
C GLU A 69 12.03 40.53 27.61
N THR A 70 10.75 40.90 27.58
CA THR A 70 9.66 40.05 27.06
C THR A 70 9.93 39.64 25.62
N ALA A 71 10.42 40.55 24.76
CA ALA A 71 10.72 40.22 23.34
C ALA A 71 11.89 39.22 23.24
N TYR A 72 12.90 39.35 24.10
CA TYR A 72 14.01 38.39 24.17
C TYR A 72 13.53 37.00 24.63
N GLN A 73 12.72 36.96 25.70
CA GLN A 73 12.15 35.70 26.20
C GLN A 73 11.22 35.02 25.16
N GLN A 74 10.43 35.80 24.43
CA GLN A 74 9.62 35.27 23.34
C GLN A 74 10.46 34.61 22.24
N ALA A 75 11.58 35.24 21.85
CA ALA A 75 12.48 34.63 20.87
C ALA A 75 13.10 33.32 21.37
N GLN A 76 13.45 33.24 22.66
CA GLN A 76 13.95 32.01 23.26
C GLN A 76 12.90 30.87 23.27
N VAL A 77 11.66 31.19 23.58
CA VAL A 77 10.53 30.20 23.51
C VAL A 77 10.41 29.64 22.13
N GLU A 78 10.46 30.49 21.10
CA GLU A 78 10.36 30.04 19.68
C GLU A 78 11.55 29.14 19.30
N LEU A 79 12.77 29.51 19.72
CA LEU A 79 13.95 28.66 19.47
C LEU A 79 13.80 27.28 20.14
N ALA A 80 13.46 27.28 21.45
CA ALA A 80 13.28 26.05 22.19
C ALA A 80 12.19 25.14 21.60
N SER A 81 11.08 25.74 21.17
CA SER A 81 9.97 25.01 20.54
C SER A 81 10.39 24.32 19.23
N ALA A 82 11.17 25.01 18.38
CA ALA A 82 11.66 24.40 17.14
C ALA A 82 12.72 23.33 17.42
N SER A 83 13.66 23.60 18.34
CA SER A 83 14.71 22.65 18.69
C SER A 83 14.18 21.35 19.27
N ALA A 84 13.04 21.39 19.98
CA ALA A 84 12.40 20.21 20.55
C ALA A 84 11.85 19.25 19.48
N LEU A 85 11.61 19.71 18.24
CA LEU A 85 11.13 18.86 17.13
C LEU A 85 12.25 17.99 16.55
N ILE A 86 13.52 18.39 16.67
CA ILE A 86 14.65 17.68 16.06
C ILE A 86 14.72 16.22 16.52
N PRO A 87 14.83 15.92 17.85
CA PRO A 87 14.97 14.54 18.29
C PRO A 87 13.73 13.68 17.97
N GLU A 88 12.55 14.28 17.89
CA GLU A 88 11.33 13.57 17.51
C GLU A 88 11.37 13.16 16.04
N LEU A 89 11.84 14.05 15.15
CA LEU A 89 11.99 13.75 13.72
C LEU A 89 13.10 12.73 13.47
N GLU A 90 14.26 12.87 14.14
CA GLU A 90 15.34 11.88 14.06
C GLU A 90 14.88 10.49 14.49
N GLN A 91 14.07 10.40 15.55
CA GLN A 91 13.45 9.14 15.97
C GLN A 91 12.53 8.57 14.90
N LYS A 92 11.63 9.39 14.32
CA LYS A 92 10.72 8.96 13.27
C LYS A 92 11.47 8.46 12.03
N ILE A 93 12.53 9.16 11.63
CA ILE A 93 13.41 8.79 10.53
C ILE A 93 14.05 7.41 10.79
N ALA A 94 14.67 7.21 11.96
CA ALA A 94 15.30 5.95 12.31
C ALA A 94 14.31 4.78 12.34
N LEU A 95 13.10 4.99 12.88
CA LEU A 95 12.05 3.97 12.88
C LEU A 95 11.56 3.64 11.46
N LYS A 96 11.51 4.63 10.57
CA LYS A 96 11.11 4.45 9.18
C LYS A 96 12.19 3.69 8.38
N GLU A 97 13.47 3.99 8.62
CA GLU A 97 14.59 3.22 8.05
C GLU A 97 14.52 1.74 8.46
N ASN A 98 14.28 1.46 9.75
CA ASN A 98 14.10 0.10 10.22
C ASN A 98 12.92 -0.62 9.55
N GLN A 99 11.81 0.09 9.33
CA GLN A 99 10.65 -0.46 8.61
C GLN A 99 11.02 -0.84 7.16
N ILE A 100 11.73 0.02 6.45
CA ILE A 100 12.15 -0.22 5.06
C ILE A 100 13.15 -1.39 5.00
N ALA A 101 14.12 -1.46 5.92
CA ALA A 101 15.06 -2.56 5.99
C ALA A 101 14.34 -3.93 6.15
N VAL A 102 13.32 -3.99 7.02
CA VAL A 102 12.51 -5.20 7.19
C VAL A 102 11.72 -5.55 5.92
N LEU A 103 11.16 -4.55 5.21
CA LEU A 103 10.46 -4.78 3.95
C LEU A 103 11.41 -5.27 2.84
N ALA A 104 12.69 -4.86 2.88
CA ALA A 104 13.75 -5.36 2.00
C ALA A 104 14.30 -6.73 2.42
N GLY A 105 13.92 -7.27 3.58
CA GLY A 105 14.45 -8.52 4.11
C GLY A 105 15.86 -8.37 4.72
N GLU A 106 16.25 -7.17 5.09
CA GLU A 106 17.56 -6.84 5.62
C GLU A 106 17.51 -6.53 7.12
N TYR A 107 18.69 -6.57 7.76
CA TYR A 107 18.82 -6.09 9.14
C TYR A 107 18.67 -4.55 9.19
N PRO A 108 18.19 -3.99 10.32
CA PRO A 108 18.09 -2.54 10.50
C PRO A 108 19.38 -1.82 10.08
N SER A 109 19.27 -0.97 9.08
CA SER A 109 20.38 -0.22 8.49
C SER A 109 19.89 1.13 7.97
N LYS A 110 20.82 2.04 7.72
CA LYS A 110 20.48 3.30 7.07
C LYS A 110 20.10 3.05 5.61
N VAL A 111 19.02 3.68 5.19
CA VAL A 111 18.54 3.63 3.81
C VAL A 111 19.20 4.74 3.01
N GLU A 112 19.78 4.41 1.85
CA GLU A 112 20.30 5.43 0.93
C GLU A 112 19.17 6.26 0.34
N ARG A 113 19.35 7.60 0.30
CA ARG A 113 18.41 8.54 -0.30
C ARG A 113 18.79 8.73 -1.76
N GLY A 114 17.84 8.44 -2.64
CA GLY A 114 17.97 8.84 -4.04
C GLY A 114 17.73 10.33 -4.24
N GLU A 115 18.11 10.85 -5.39
CA GLU A 115 17.69 12.20 -5.80
C GLU A 115 16.17 12.20 -5.95
N PHE A 116 15.49 13.00 -5.13
CA PHE A 116 14.05 13.13 -5.15
C PHE A 116 13.67 14.50 -5.73
N ASP A 117 13.12 14.49 -6.92
CA ASP A 117 12.61 15.71 -7.55
C ASP A 117 11.16 15.95 -7.09
N LEU A 118 10.99 16.96 -6.24
CA LEU A 118 9.67 17.42 -5.79
C LEU A 118 8.83 18.04 -6.91
N ASN A 119 9.46 18.37 -8.06
CA ASN A 119 8.81 19.01 -9.19
C ASN A 119 8.29 18.01 -10.23
N VAL A 120 8.22 16.74 -9.93
CA VAL A 120 7.63 15.74 -10.83
C VAL A 120 6.16 16.08 -11.07
N THR A 121 5.88 16.57 -12.27
CA THR A 121 4.50 16.81 -12.70
C THR A 121 3.84 15.50 -13.10
N TRP A 122 2.96 15.02 -12.27
CA TRP A 122 2.15 13.84 -12.57
C TRP A 122 1.07 14.15 -13.60
N PRO A 123 0.71 13.21 -14.48
CA PRO A 123 -0.32 13.44 -15.49
C PRO A 123 -1.67 13.78 -14.84
N GLU A 124 -2.31 14.83 -15.36
CA GLU A 124 -3.64 15.24 -14.90
C GLU A 124 -4.71 14.19 -15.08
N ASN A 125 -4.62 13.48 -16.19
CA ASN A 125 -5.55 12.42 -16.55
C ASN A 125 -4.84 11.07 -16.48
N ILE A 126 -5.04 10.36 -15.37
CA ILE A 126 -4.62 8.97 -15.29
C ILE A 126 -5.62 8.16 -16.12
N PRO A 127 -5.18 7.40 -17.13
CA PRO A 127 -6.07 6.56 -17.89
C PRO A 127 -6.59 5.44 -16.97
N ILE A 128 -7.78 5.67 -16.41
CA ILE A 128 -8.52 4.63 -15.71
C ILE A 128 -8.99 3.71 -16.83
N GLY A 129 -8.37 2.53 -16.96
CA GLY A 129 -8.73 1.55 -17.98
C GLY A 129 -10.22 1.21 -17.97
N LEU A 130 -10.70 0.50 -19.00
CA LEU A 130 -12.06 0.00 -19.01
C LEU A 130 -12.33 -0.87 -17.78
N PRO A 131 -13.52 -0.82 -17.18
CA PRO A 131 -13.87 -1.63 -16.01
C PRO A 131 -13.53 -3.13 -16.15
N SER A 132 -13.70 -3.68 -17.35
CA SER A 132 -13.38 -5.08 -17.66
C SER A 132 -11.88 -5.40 -17.55
N THR A 133 -11.00 -4.47 -17.95
CA THR A 133 -9.54 -4.69 -17.86
C THR A 133 -9.04 -4.64 -16.42
N LEU A 134 -9.67 -3.86 -15.55
CA LEU A 134 -9.38 -3.82 -14.11
C LEU A 134 -9.66 -5.16 -13.44
N LEU A 135 -10.83 -5.78 -13.76
CA LEU A 135 -11.20 -7.08 -13.20
C LEU A 135 -10.21 -8.18 -13.61
N GLN A 136 -9.66 -8.11 -14.82
CA GLN A 136 -8.69 -9.07 -15.33
C GLN A 136 -7.29 -8.89 -14.73
N ARG A 137 -6.89 -7.66 -14.36
CA ARG A 137 -5.56 -7.34 -13.84
C ARG A 137 -5.44 -7.60 -12.34
N ARG A 138 -6.51 -7.42 -11.58
CA ARG A 138 -6.47 -7.54 -10.12
C ARG A 138 -6.40 -9.00 -9.67
N PRO A 139 -5.36 -9.39 -8.91
CA PRO A 139 -5.19 -10.76 -8.45
C PRO A 139 -6.26 -11.19 -7.44
N ASP A 140 -6.79 -10.28 -6.63
CA ASP A 140 -7.84 -10.57 -5.64
C ASP A 140 -9.19 -10.89 -6.31
N VAL A 141 -9.51 -10.24 -7.43
CA VAL A 141 -10.70 -10.57 -8.23
C VAL A 141 -10.55 -11.95 -8.89
N ARG A 142 -9.36 -12.20 -9.47
CA ARG A 142 -9.06 -13.52 -10.06
C ARG A 142 -9.11 -14.64 -9.03
N GLN A 143 -8.66 -14.38 -7.81
CA GLN A 143 -8.78 -15.35 -6.71
C GLN A 143 -10.25 -15.68 -6.40
N ALA A 144 -11.11 -14.66 -6.28
CA ALA A 144 -12.53 -14.85 -6.03
C ALA A 144 -13.21 -15.61 -7.17
N GLU A 145 -12.85 -15.33 -8.43
CA GLU A 145 -13.32 -16.04 -9.62
C GLU A 145 -12.92 -17.53 -9.61
N GLN A 146 -11.66 -17.83 -9.28
CA GLN A 146 -11.19 -19.21 -9.17
C GLN A 146 -11.89 -19.98 -8.03
N GLN A 147 -12.16 -19.32 -6.92
CA GLN A 147 -12.94 -19.91 -5.81
C GLN A 147 -14.38 -20.21 -6.25
N LEU A 148 -15.00 -19.35 -7.04
CA LEU A 148 -16.33 -19.59 -7.60
C LEU A 148 -16.32 -20.79 -8.56
N GLN A 149 -15.31 -20.88 -9.44
CA GLN A 149 -15.16 -22.02 -10.36
C GLN A 149 -14.93 -23.33 -9.60
N ALA A 150 -14.13 -23.32 -8.54
CA ALA A 150 -13.91 -24.47 -7.68
C ALA A 150 -15.21 -24.92 -6.98
N ALA A 151 -16.01 -24.00 -6.49
CA ALA A 151 -17.32 -24.31 -5.90
C ALA A 151 -18.29 -24.89 -6.94
N MET A 152 -18.29 -24.40 -8.18
CA MET A 152 -19.08 -24.95 -9.28
C MET A 152 -18.65 -26.39 -9.60
N ALA A 153 -17.36 -26.68 -9.63
CA ALA A 153 -16.85 -28.03 -9.82
C ALA A 153 -17.26 -28.97 -8.66
N ALA A 154 -17.27 -28.48 -7.43
CA ALA A 154 -17.72 -29.23 -6.26
C ALA A 154 -19.22 -29.60 -6.35
N VAL A 155 -20.07 -28.74 -6.91
CA VAL A 155 -21.48 -29.06 -7.23
C VAL A 155 -21.54 -30.21 -8.24
N GLY A 156 -20.72 -30.17 -9.29
CA GLY A 156 -20.64 -31.25 -10.29
C GLY A 156 -20.23 -32.58 -9.65
N ILE A 157 -19.25 -32.60 -8.76
CA ILE A 157 -18.82 -33.78 -8.00
C ILE A 157 -19.97 -34.31 -7.14
N ALA A 158 -20.63 -33.46 -6.36
CA ALA A 158 -21.73 -33.85 -5.49
C ALA A 158 -22.95 -34.37 -6.28
N TYR A 159 -23.16 -33.86 -7.52
CA TYR A 159 -24.15 -34.36 -8.43
C TYR A 159 -23.79 -35.75 -8.97
N ALA A 160 -22.54 -35.95 -9.44
CA ALA A 160 -22.02 -37.20 -9.95
C ALA A 160 -22.01 -38.32 -8.89
N ASP A 161 -21.75 -37.98 -7.65
CA ASP A 161 -21.78 -38.93 -6.51
C ASP A 161 -23.14 -39.57 -6.21
N ARG A 162 -24.20 -39.13 -6.90
CA ARG A 162 -25.56 -39.69 -6.82
C ARG A 162 -25.75 -40.87 -7.78
N PHE A 163 -24.83 -41.06 -8.70
CA PHE A 163 -24.89 -42.11 -9.73
C PHE A 163 -23.91 -43.24 -9.38
N PRO A 164 -24.10 -44.42 -10.02
CA PRO A 164 -23.15 -45.51 -9.89
C PRO A 164 -21.76 -45.12 -10.41
N ARG A 165 -20.72 -45.50 -9.68
CA ARG A 165 -19.34 -45.31 -10.10
C ARG A 165 -18.79 -46.61 -10.69
N LEU A 166 -18.33 -46.54 -11.94
CA LEU A 166 -17.58 -47.60 -12.58
C LEU A 166 -16.09 -47.29 -12.49
N THR A 167 -15.32 -48.17 -11.86
CA THR A 167 -13.86 -48.10 -11.80
C THR A 167 -13.28 -49.28 -12.57
N ILE A 168 -12.43 -48.98 -13.58
CA ILE A 168 -11.66 -49.99 -14.29
C ILE A 168 -10.20 -49.85 -13.87
N SER A 169 -9.63 -50.95 -13.40
CA SER A 169 -8.22 -51.00 -13.00
C SER A 169 -7.48 -51.99 -13.88
N LEU A 170 -6.38 -51.56 -14.47
CA LEU A 170 -5.41 -52.39 -15.17
C LEU A 170 -4.15 -52.47 -14.33
N VAL A 171 -3.76 -53.64 -13.94
CA VAL A 171 -2.52 -53.90 -13.19
C VAL A 171 -1.69 -54.87 -14.02
N GLY A 172 -0.46 -54.49 -14.27
CA GLY A 172 0.54 -55.35 -14.94
C GLY A 172 1.82 -55.35 -14.12
N GLY A 173 2.45 -56.51 -14.05
CA GLY A 173 3.69 -56.66 -13.29
C GLY A 173 4.41 -57.97 -13.62
N LEU A 174 5.45 -58.23 -12.89
CA LEU A 174 6.19 -59.44 -12.88
C LEU A 174 6.01 -60.09 -11.51
N GLU A 175 5.61 -61.33 -11.44
CA GLU A 175 5.39 -62.06 -10.20
C GLU A 175 6.03 -63.44 -10.28
N ASN A 176 6.91 -63.75 -9.34
CA ASN A 176 7.51 -65.07 -9.19
C ASN A 176 7.87 -65.35 -7.73
N ASP A 177 7.66 -66.60 -7.34
CA ASP A 177 7.99 -67.06 -5.96
C ASP A 177 9.49 -67.20 -5.72
N GLU A 178 10.31 -67.22 -6.81
CA GLU A 178 11.78 -67.31 -6.74
C GLU A 178 12.45 -66.18 -7.47
N LEU A 179 13.54 -65.62 -6.89
CA LEU A 179 14.36 -64.54 -7.49
C LEU A 179 14.96 -64.86 -8.88
N LYS A 180 15.20 -66.14 -9.15
CA LYS A 180 15.81 -66.60 -10.45
C LYS A 180 14.91 -66.50 -11.67
N GLY A 181 13.59 -66.41 -11.48
CA GLY A 181 12.61 -66.28 -12.60
C GLY A 181 11.81 -64.99 -12.56
N PHE A 182 12.24 -63.96 -11.81
CA PHE A 182 11.46 -62.76 -11.59
C PHE A 182 11.03 -62.01 -12.87
N PHE A 183 11.85 -61.99 -13.89
CA PHE A 183 11.57 -61.35 -15.17
C PHE A 183 10.86 -62.25 -16.20
N GLU A 184 10.66 -63.55 -15.89
CA GLU A 184 10.08 -64.53 -16.83
C GLU A 184 8.60 -64.77 -16.71
N SER A 185 7.96 -64.22 -15.66
CA SER A 185 6.52 -64.40 -15.36
C SER A 185 5.73 -63.08 -15.40
N PRO A 186 5.47 -62.53 -16.58
CA PRO A 186 4.65 -61.33 -16.68
C PRO A 186 3.17 -61.72 -16.44
N PHE A 187 2.50 -60.89 -15.62
CA PHE A 187 1.06 -60.98 -15.46
C PHE A 187 0.36 -59.68 -15.86
N SER A 188 -0.86 -59.78 -16.33
CA SER A 188 -1.75 -58.63 -16.53
C SER A 188 -3.14 -59.00 -16.02
N TYR A 189 -3.69 -58.07 -15.25
CA TYR A 189 -4.98 -58.23 -14.60
C TYR A 189 -5.86 -57.00 -14.89
N VAL A 190 -7.09 -57.24 -15.40
CA VAL A 190 -8.07 -56.19 -15.64
C VAL A 190 -9.25 -56.47 -14.69
N SER A 191 -9.61 -55.47 -13.87
CA SER A 191 -10.77 -55.55 -12.98
C SER A 191 -11.72 -54.37 -13.25
N GLY A 192 -13.02 -54.66 -13.21
CA GLY A 192 -14.09 -53.67 -13.25
C GLY A 192 -14.88 -53.72 -11.93
N ASN A 193 -15.03 -52.60 -11.27
CA ASN A 193 -15.83 -52.51 -10.04
C ASN A 193 -16.93 -51.46 -10.21
N LEU A 194 -18.22 -51.86 -10.04
CA LEU A 194 -19.39 -50.99 -10.10
C LEU A 194 -19.99 -50.85 -8.69
N VAL A 195 -19.92 -49.59 -8.16
CA VAL A 195 -20.47 -49.26 -6.85
C VAL A 195 -21.62 -48.27 -7.01
N ALA A 196 -22.82 -48.62 -6.54
CA ALA A 196 -24.01 -47.79 -6.61
C ALA A 196 -24.54 -47.43 -5.21
N PRO A 197 -24.83 -46.14 -4.90
CA PRO A 197 -25.41 -45.74 -3.62
C PRO A 197 -26.93 -45.98 -3.57
N LEU A 198 -27.38 -47.25 -3.38
CA LEU A 198 -28.79 -47.63 -3.42
C LEU A 198 -29.60 -47.13 -2.23
N LEU A 199 -29.05 -47.19 -1.00
CA LEU A 199 -29.73 -46.83 0.25
C LEU A 199 -28.95 -45.72 0.94
N THR A 200 -29.23 -44.46 0.65
CA THR A 200 -28.53 -43.32 1.26
C THR A 200 -29.41 -42.46 2.16
N PHE A 201 -30.70 -42.85 2.35
CA PHE A 201 -31.66 -42.15 3.24
C PHE A 201 -31.64 -40.62 3.07
N GLY A 202 -31.50 -40.17 1.87
CA GLY A 202 -31.48 -38.71 1.53
C GLY A 202 -30.11 -38.00 1.69
N LYS A 203 -29.07 -38.69 2.23
CA LYS A 203 -27.74 -38.13 2.50
C LYS A 203 -27.14 -37.50 1.24
N LYS A 204 -27.12 -38.19 0.10
CA LYS A 204 -26.57 -37.68 -1.18
C LYS A 204 -27.34 -36.47 -1.73
N LYS A 205 -28.67 -36.46 -1.55
CA LYS A 205 -29.51 -35.30 -1.93
C LYS A 205 -29.22 -34.09 -1.03
N ALA A 206 -29.04 -34.31 0.28
CA ALA A 206 -28.69 -33.22 1.19
C ALA A 206 -27.28 -32.67 0.91
N GLN A 207 -26.30 -33.53 0.61
CA GLN A 207 -24.94 -33.15 0.24
C GLN A 207 -24.93 -32.32 -1.05
N TYR A 208 -25.71 -32.67 -2.07
CA TYR A 208 -25.87 -31.89 -3.28
C TYR A 208 -26.49 -30.52 -3.02
N LYS A 209 -27.53 -30.45 -2.17
CA LYS A 209 -28.11 -29.15 -1.77
C LYS A 209 -27.13 -28.29 -0.98
N ALA A 210 -26.32 -28.88 -0.12
CA ALA A 210 -25.27 -28.17 0.60
C ALA A 210 -24.21 -27.58 -0.34
N SER A 211 -23.80 -28.35 -1.38
CA SER A 211 -22.83 -27.82 -2.37
C SER A 211 -23.43 -26.72 -3.25
N LEU A 212 -24.73 -26.74 -3.54
CA LEU A 212 -25.41 -25.64 -4.22
C LEU A 212 -25.41 -24.36 -3.35
N ALA A 213 -25.73 -24.49 -2.07
CA ALA A 213 -25.69 -23.34 -1.16
C ALA A 213 -24.26 -22.77 -1.00
N ALA A 214 -23.24 -23.64 -0.96
CA ALA A 214 -21.84 -23.22 -0.95
C ALA A 214 -21.42 -22.50 -2.27
N TYR A 215 -21.95 -22.95 -3.40
CA TYR A 215 -21.77 -22.25 -4.67
C TYR A 215 -22.41 -20.86 -4.65
N ASP A 216 -23.65 -20.73 -4.17
CA ASP A 216 -24.34 -19.44 -4.05
C ASP A 216 -23.59 -18.50 -3.10
N GLU A 217 -23.03 -19.00 -1.99
CA GLU A 217 -22.16 -18.24 -1.10
C GLU A 217 -20.95 -17.66 -1.87
N LYS A 218 -20.24 -18.48 -2.63
CA LYS A 218 -19.07 -18.02 -3.41
C LYS A 218 -19.46 -17.08 -4.54
N ARG A 219 -20.63 -17.24 -5.15
CA ARG A 219 -21.17 -16.33 -6.16
C ARG A 219 -21.40 -14.94 -5.57
N PHE A 220 -22.08 -14.85 -4.43
CA PHE A 220 -22.30 -13.57 -3.75
C PHE A 220 -20.99 -12.94 -3.23
N ALA A 221 -20.03 -13.75 -2.78
CA ALA A 221 -18.71 -13.26 -2.39
C ALA A 221 -17.94 -12.66 -3.59
N TYR A 222 -18.03 -13.28 -4.78
CA TYR A 222 -17.46 -12.74 -6.00
C TYR A 222 -18.13 -11.41 -6.41
N GLU A 223 -19.47 -11.36 -6.42
CA GLU A 223 -20.24 -10.16 -6.73
C GLU A 223 -19.87 -9.00 -5.77
N GLN A 224 -19.79 -9.29 -4.47
CA GLN A 224 -19.36 -8.35 -3.46
C GLN A 224 -17.95 -7.85 -3.71
N LYS A 225 -17.01 -8.75 -4.05
CA LYS A 225 -15.62 -8.38 -4.35
C LYS A 225 -15.51 -7.44 -5.55
N VAL A 226 -16.29 -7.68 -6.60
CA VAL A 226 -16.35 -6.78 -7.76
C VAL A 226 -16.83 -5.38 -7.37
N LEU A 227 -17.88 -5.28 -6.56
CA LEU A 227 -18.38 -3.99 -6.07
C LEU A 227 -17.35 -3.25 -5.20
N GLU A 228 -16.65 -3.97 -4.33
CA GLU A 228 -15.55 -3.43 -3.50
C GLU A 228 -14.44 -2.86 -4.37
N VAL A 229 -14.01 -3.57 -5.41
CA VAL A 229 -12.98 -3.11 -6.34
C VAL A 229 -13.39 -1.81 -7.04
N PHE A 230 -14.62 -1.70 -7.53
CA PHE A 230 -15.08 -0.46 -8.15
C PHE A 230 -15.12 0.70 -7.16
N ARG A 231 -15.54 0.44 -5.92
CA ARG A 231 -15.49 1.45 -4.86
C ARG A 231 -14.05 1.88 -4.58
N GLU A 232 -13.12 0.94 -4.37
CA GLU A 232 -11.71 1.22 -4.09
C GLU A 232 -11.06 2.07 -5.20
N VAL A 233 -11.30 1.73 -6.47
CA VAL A 233 -10.79 2.51 -7.60
C VAL A 233 -11.35 3.92 -7.61
N ASN A 234 -12.67 4.05 -7.42
CA ASN A 234 -13.31 5.38 -7.40
C ASN A 234 -12.80 6.23 -6.24
N ASP A 235 -12.68 5.64 -5.05
CA ASP A 235 -12.17 6.31 -3.84
C ASP A 235 -10.71 6.75 -4.03
N ALA A 236 -9.87 5.90 -4.62
CA ALA A 236 -8.47 6.22 -4.91
C ALA A 236 -8.33 7.37 -5.92
N VAL A 237 -9.15 7.38 -6.98
CA VAL A 237 -9.17 8.48 -7.97
C VAL A 237 -9.61 9.80 -7.34
N ILE A 238 -10.68 9.77 -6.54
CA ILE A 238 -11.16 10.96 -5.82
C ILE A 238 -10.08 11.46 -4.87
N THR A 239 -9.46 10.56 -4.10
CA THR A 239 -8.40 10.89 -3.15
C THR A 239 -7.21 11.53 -3.85
N TYR A 240 -6.69 10.93 -4.92
CA TYR A 240 -5.59 11.49 -5.71
C TYR A 240 -5.89 12.90 -6.22
N ARG A 241 -7.05 13.10 -6.86
CA ARG A 241 -7.44 14.43 -7.38
C ARG A 241 -7.54 15.48 -6.27
N LYS A 242 -8.06 15.09 -5.10
CA LYS A 242 -8.20 16.03 -3.97
C LYS A 242 -6.85 16.32 -3.31
N LYS A 243 -5.98 15.33 -3.13
CA LYS A 243 -4.63 15.53 -2.57
C LYS A 243 -3.79 16.41 -3.48
N ARG A 244 -3.82 16.19 -4.78
CA ARG A 244 -3.19 17.07 -5.77
C ARG A 244 -3.69 18.53 -5.65
N ARG A 245 -5.01 18.72 -5.59
CA ARG A 245 -5.58 20.05 -5.41
C ARG A 245 -5.16 20.70 -4.08
N THR A 246 -5.03 19.89 -3.02
CA THR A 246 -4.52 20.36 -1.73
C THR A 246 -3.06 20.81 -1.85
N SER A 247 -2.21 20.03 -2.53
CA SER A 247 -0.80 20.38 -2.78
C SER A 247 -0.66 21.71 -3.50
N GLU A 248 -1.43 21.96 -4.58
CA GLU A 248 -1.48 23.24 -5.28
C GLU A 248 -1.88 24.42 -4.37
N LEU A 249 -2.87 24.22 -3.50
CA LEU A 249 -3.34 25.26 -2.59
C LEU A 249 -2.33 25.52 -1.45
N GLN A 250 -1.64 24.49 -0.98
CA GLN A 250 -0.56 24.64 0.01
C GLN A 250 0.65 25.36 -0.58
N LEU A 251 0.97 25.16 -1.84
CA LEU A 251 1.99 25.94 -2.53
C LEU A 251 1.64 27.44 -2.55
N ASN A 252 0.40 27.78 -2.90
CA ASN A 252 -0.05 29.19 -2.87
C ASN A 252 0.02 29.78 -1.45
N LEU A 253 -0.31 28.98 -0.42
CA LEU A 253 -0.21 29.40 0.98
C LEU A 253 1.26 29.66 1.37
N PHE A 254 2.17 28.75 0.99
CA PHE A 254 3.61 28.88 1.21
C PHE A 254 4.16 30.17 0.59
N GLU A 255 3.85 30.45 -0.69
CA GLU A 255 4.29 31.67 -1.37
C GLU A 255 3.75 32.95 -0.70
N ALA A 256 2.49 32.93 -0.26
CA ALA A 256 1.90 34.04 0.44
C ALA A 256 2.53 34.27 1.82
N ALA A 257 2.78 33.19 2.57
CA ALA A 257 3.42 33.24 3.88
C ALA A 257 4.87 33.71 3.80
N GLN A 258 5.61 33.29 2.77
CA GLN A 258 6.97 33.80 2.52
C GLN A 258 6.99 35.31 2.29
N LYS A 259 6.11 35.80 1.42
CA LYS A 259 5.98 37.26 1.19
C LYS A 259 5.57 38.01 2.46
N TYR A 260 4.74 37.41 3.29
CA TYR A 260 4.34 38.00 4.55
C TYR A 260 5.52 38.16 5.52
N VAL A 261 6.39 37.13 5.64
CA VAL A 261 7.62 37.23 6.43
C VAL A 261 8.52 38.36 5.94
N ASP A 262 8.78 38.41 4.62
CA ASP A 262 9.66 39.44 4.04
C ASP A 262 9.16 40.86 4.32
N LEU A 263 7.84 41.07 4.17
CA LEU A 263 7.21 42.36 4.45
C LEU A 263 7.19 42.69 5.94
N ALA A 264 6.90 41.72 6.80
CA ALA A 264 6.88 41.91 8.26
C ALA A 264 8.28 42.28 8.77
N GLN A 265 9.32 41.63 8.31
CA GLN A 265 10.71 41.98 8.67
C GLN A 265 11.06 43.42 8.23
N LEU A 266 10.75 43.77 6.98
CA LEU A 266 10.99 45.11 6.45
C LEU A 266 10.26 46.19 7.27
N GLN A 267 8.99 45.99 7.60
CA GLN A 267 8.18 46.91 8.40
C GLN A 267 8.69 47.06 9.85
N TYR A 268 9.15 45.96 10.43
CA TYR A 268 9.74 45.96 11.77
C TYR A 268 11.04 46.78 11.81
N PHE A 269 11.94 46.59 10.82
CA PHE A 269 13.17 47.38 10.73
C PHE A 269 12.90 48.90 10.56
N ASN A 270 11.80 49.22 9.91
CA ASN A 270 11.36 50.63 9.76
C ASN A 270 10.50 51.13 10.93
N GLY A 271 10.30 50.34 11.99
CA GLY A 271 9.54 50.71 13.18
C GLY A 271 8.02 50.80 12.99
N VAL A 272 7.49 50.24 11.93
CA VAL A 272 6.05 50.30 11.57
C VAL A 272 5.22 49.29 12.36
N ILE A 273 5.79 48.10 12.62
CA ILE A 273 5.10 47.02 13.36
C ILE A 273 5.92 46.58 14.56
N ARG A 274 5.30 45.82 15.47
CA ARG A 274 5.95 45.28 16.67
C ARG A 274 6.65 43.95 16.36
N TYR A 275 7.59 43.57 17.19
CA TYR A 275 8.32 42.31 17.07
C TYR A 275 7.40 41.08 17.09
N ILE A 276 6.31 41.11 17.87
CA ILE A 276 5.33 40.05 17.93
C ILE A 276 4.69 39.75 16.55
N ASP A 277 4.49 40.77 15.74
CA ASP A 277 3.92 40.64 14.40
C ASP A 277 4.91 39.93 13.45
N VAL A 278 6.22 40.12 13.64
CA VAL A 278 7.26 39.36 12.92
C VAL A 278 7.30 37.89 13.34
N LEU A 279 7.19 37.63 14.66
CA LEU A 279 7.12 36.26 15.17
C LEU A 279 5.90 35.53 14.62
N ASP A 280 4.77 36.19 14.53
CA ASP A 280 3.55 35.62 13.94
C ASP A 280 3.74 35.28 12.45
N ALA A 281 4.37 36.18 11.69
CA ALA A 281 4.71 35.92 10.30
C ALA A 281 5.64 34.69 10.15
N HIS A 282 6.66 34.57 10.99
CA HIS A 282 7.57 33.41 10.98
C HIS A 282 6.86 32.09 11.35
N ARG A 283 5.93 32.12 12.31
CA ARG A 283 5.12 30.92 12.65
C ARG A 283 4.28 30.49 11.46
N ASN A 284 3.53 31.42 10.85
CA ASN A 284 2.70 31.14 9.69
C ASN A 284 3.53 30.60 8.51
N PHE A 285 4.75 31.10 8.32
CA PHE A 285 5.64 30.60 7.28
C PHE A 285 6.14 29.17 7.58
N PHE A 286 6.57 28.91 8.80
CA PHE A 286 6.97 27.57 9.24
C PHE A 286 5.83 26.56 9.06
N ASP A 287 4.62 26.89 9.51
CA ASP A 287 3.44 26.04 9.36
C ASP A 287 3.09 25.80 7.89
N ALA A 288 3.25 26.81 7.03
CA ALA A 288 3.03 26.69 5.59
C ALA A 288 4.10 25.79 4.91
N GLN A 289 5.37 25.86 5.33
CA GLN A 289 6.43 24.97 4.85
C GLN A 289 6.12 23.49 5.20
N ILE A 290 5.82 23.22 6.45
CA ILE A 290 5.43 21.88 6.91
C ILE A 290 4.15 21.40 6.22
N GLY A 291 3.16 22.29 6.07
CA GLY A 291 1.91 22.02 5.36
C GLY A 291 2.11 21.63 3.91
N LEU A 292 3.01 22.32 3.20
CA LEU A 292 3.37 22.01 1.82
C LEU A 292 4.09 20.67 1.71
N SER A 293 5.11 20.41 2.55
CA SER A 293 5.84 19.14 2.59
C SER A 293 4.89 17.97 2.80
N ASN A 294 3.98 18.07 3.78
CA ASN A 294 2.97 17.05 4.05
C ASN A 294 1.98 16.87 2.88
N ALA A 295 1.56 17.95 2.23
CA ALA A 295 0.62 17.86 1.11
C ALA A 295 1.24 17.17 -0.11
N VAL A 296 2.51 17.47 -0.40
CA VAL A 296 3.28 16.83 -1.47
C VAL A 296 3.45 15.34 -1.15
N ARG A 297 3.88 14.97 0.07
CA ARG A 297 3.94 13.57 0.51
C ARG A 297 2.60 12.87 0.29
N ASP A 298 1.50 13.46 0.74
CA ASP A 298 0.17 12.86 0.64
C ASP A 298 -0.27 12.65 -0.81
N GLU A 299 0.15 13.52 -1.73
CA GLU A 299 -0.07 13.37 -3.17
C GLU A 299 0.66 12.13 -3.71
N TYR A 300 1.94 11.94 -3.34
CA TYR A 300 2.72 10.75 -3.72
C TYR A 300 2.10 9.46 -3.15
N LEU A 301 1.70 9.48 -1.88
CA LEU A 301 1.04 8.32 -1.26
C LEU A 301 -0.28 7.97 -1.96
N ALA A 302 -1.06 8.98 -2.33
CA ALA A 302 -2.30 8.78 -3.09
C ALA A 302 -2.03 8.18 -4.48
N MET A 303 -0.94 8.59 -5.16
CA MET A 303 -0.52 8.03 -6.45
C MET A 303 -0.12 6.56 -6.31
N VAL A 304 0.70 6.21 -5.32
CA VAL A 304 1.10 4.81 -5.06
C VAL A 304 -0.12 3.95 -4.77
N ASN A 305 -1.05 4.45 -3.95
CA ASN A 305 -2.29 3.74 -3.66
C ASN A 305 -3.15 3.54 -4.92
N LEU A 306 -3.27 4.57 -5.77
CA LEU A 306 -3.99 4.47 -7.02
C LEU A 306 -3.37 3.43 -7.95
N TYR A 307 -2.03 3.40 -8.08
CA TYR A 307 -1.31 2.37 -8.82
C TYR A 307 -1.60 0.96 -8.29
N LYS A 308 -1.57 0.77 -6.95
CA LYS A 308 -1.90 -0.50 -6.29
C LYS A 308 -3.33 -0.95 -6.62
N VAL A 309 -4.31 -0.05 -6.48
CA VAL A 309 -5.74 -0.36 -6.68
C VAL A 309 -6.07 -0.65 -8.15
N LEU A 310 -5.36 -0.03 -9.08
CA LEU A 310 -5.47 -0.34 -10.52
C LEU A 310 -4.86 -1.69 -10.93
N GLY A 311 -4.27 -2.42 -9.99
CA GLY A 311 -3.71 -3.75 -10.24
C GLY A 311 -2.23 -3.74 -10.64
N GLY A 312 -1.53 -2.61 -10.44
CA GLY A 312 -0.11 -2.48 -10.76
C GLY A 312 0.18 -2.47 -12.28
N GLY A 313 1.45 -2.27 -12.64
CA GLY A 313 1.93 -2.21 -14.03
C GLY A 313 2.34 -3.57 -14.62
N TRP A 314 1.63 -4.64 -14.33
CA TRP A 314 1.92 -5.93 -14.93
C TRP A 314 1.70 -5.85 -16.43
N GLY A 315 2.76 -6.07 -17.21
CA GLY A 315 2.66 -6.24 -18.65
C GLY A 315 1.70 -7.36 -19.01
N THR A 316 1.05 -7.22 -20.13
CA THR A 316 0.12 -8.20 -20.71
C THR A 316 0.84 -9.43 -21.28
N ASP A 317 2.09 -9.69 -20.91
CA ASP A 317 2.81 -10.87 -21.36
C ASP A 317 2.21 -12.12 -20.69
N PRO A 318 1.62 -13.03 -21.48
CA PRO A 318 1.18 -14.31 -20.96
C PRO A 318 2.43 -15.15 -20.62
N ILE A 319 2.48 -15.66 -19.37
CA ILE A 319 3.39 -16.74 -18.98
C ILE A 319 2.74 -18.06 -19.38
#